data_5f9be1baed0dc3e28f19f57e79fb861e
#
_entry.id   5f9be1baed0dc3e28f19f57e79fb861e
#
_cell.length_a   1.000
_cell.length_b   1.000
_cell.length_c   1.000
_cell.angle_alpha   90.00
_cell.angle_beta   90.00
_cell.angle_gamma   90.00
#
_symmetry.space_group_name_H-M   'P 1'
#
loop_
_entity.id
_entity.type
_entity.pdbx_description
1 polymer ?
#
loop_
_entity_poly.entity_id
_entity_poly.type
_entity_poly.pdbx_seq_one_letter_code
_entity_poly.pdbx_strand_id
1 'polypeptide(L)' 'LGLTIVSYEPGDTEAWVHFKAQLEQKGRPQVLEERSHFIKLNNRWLYRDGEVVTSP' A
#
# COMPACT_ATOMS: atom_id res chain seq x y z
N LEU A 1 -5.76 -15.33 -2.35
CA LEU A 1 -4.71 -14.37 -2.74
C LEU A 1 -5.35 -13.23 -3.51
N GLY A 2 -5.16 -12.02 -3.07
CA GLY A 2 -5.75 -10.88 -3.73
C GLY A 2 -5.21 -9.57 -3.18
N LEU A 3 -5.61 -8.51 -3.84
CA LEU A 3 -5.25 -7.16 -3.47
C LEU A 3 -6.49 -6.29 -3.54
N THR A 4 -6.74 -5.55 -2.46
CA THR A 4 -7.86 -4.62 -2.41
C THR A 4 -7.34 -3.23 -2.13
N ILE A 5 -7.65 -2.27 -2.98
CA ILE A 5 -7.33 -0.88 -2.76
C ILE A 5 -8.41 -0.29 -1.87
N VAL A 6 -8.02 0.16 -0.69
CA VAL A 6 -8.94 0.77 0.27
C VAL A 6 -9.16 2.23 -0.07
N SER A 7 -8.08 2.95 -0.34
CA SER A 7 -8.17 4.35 -0.73
C SER A 7 -6.94 4.74 -1.54
N TYR A 8 -7.12 5.77 -2.34
CA TYR A 8 -6.06 6.30 -3.17
C TYR A 8 -6.17 7.81 -3.17
N GLU A 9 -5.10 8.47 -2.77
CA GLU A 9 -5.06 9.93 -2.72
C GLU A 9 -3.99 10.42 -3.68
N PRO A 10 -4.36 10.76 -4.92
CA PRO A 10 -3.39 11.28 -5.89
C PRO A 10 -3.08 12.74 -5.61
N GLY A 11 -1.87 13.14 -5.95
CA GLY A 11 -1.43 14.53 -5.90
C GLY A 11 -0.46 14.79 -7.03
N ASP A 12 -0.02 16.03 -7.17
CA ASP A 12 0.88 16.41 -8.24
C ASP A 12 2.28 15.82 -8.05
N THR A 13 2.75 15.82 -6.83
CA THR A 13 4.10 15.34 -6.50
C THR A 13 4.12 14.25 -5.46
N GLU A 14 2.97 13.93 -4.88
CA GLU A 14 2.84 12.91 -3.86
C GLU A 14 1.57 12.12 -4.09
N ALA A 15 1.59 10.87 -3.71
CA ALA A 15 0.40 10.02 -3.74
C ALA A 15 0.46 9.04 -2.57
N TRP A 16 -0.71 8.69 -2.09
CA TRP A 16 -0.87 7.73 -1.00
C TRP A 16 -1.78 6.61 -1.48
N VAL A 17 -1.38 5.40 -1.20
CA VAL A 17 -2.18 4.23 -1.53
C VAL A 17 -2.34 3.39 -0.27
N HIS A 18 -3.58 3.18 0.13
CA HIS A 18 -3.92 2.33 1.26
C HIS A 18 -4.52 1.05 0.69
N PHE A 19 -3.91 -0.07 0.98
CA PHE A 19 -4.35 -1.33 0.41
C PHE A 19 -4.28 -2.47 1.43
N LYS A 20 -5.02 -3.52 1.11
CA LYS A 20 -4.97 -4.78 1.84
C LYS A 20 -4.53 -5.87 0.87
N ALA A 21 -3.51 -6.61 1.24
CA ALA A 21 -3.04 -7.75 0.48
C ALA A 21 -3.46 -9.01 1.20
N GLN A 22 -4.12 -9.89 0.48
CA GLN A 22 -4.54 -11.17 1.02
C GLN A 22 -3.50 -12.21 0.65
N LEU A 23 -2.92 -12.81 1.68
CA LEU A 23 -1.81 -13.73 1.53
C LEU A 23 -2.17 -15.06 2.18
N GLU A 24 -1.40 -16.08 1.85
CA GLU A 24 -1.51 -17.36 2.51
C GLU A 24 -0.14 -17.73 3.04
N GLN A 25 -0.09 -18.07 4.31
CA GLN A 25 1.14 -18.47 4.95
C GLN A 25 0.89 -19.73 5.74
N LYS A 26 1.60 -20.79 5.38
CA LYS A 26 1.47 -22.12 6.00
C LYS A 26 0.02 -22.60 6.02
N GLY A 27 -0.68 -22.40 4.91
CA GLY A 27 -2.07 -22.80 4.77
C GLY A 27 -3.07 -21.93 5.52
N ARG A 28 -2.62 -20.84 6.11
CA ARG A 28 -3.50 -19.93 6.85
C ARG A 28 -3.64 -18.60 6.11
N PRO A 29 -4.86 -18.10 6.00
CA PRO A 29 -5.05 -16.80 5.39
C PRO A 29 -4.46 -15.70 6.27
N GLN A 30 -3.79 -14.76 5.63
CA GLN A 30 -3.19 -13.60 6.27
C GLN A 30 -3.60 -12.35 5.50
N VAL A 31 -3.76 -11.25 6.20
CA VAL A 31 -4.04 -9.97 5.58
C VAL A 31 -2.95 -8.99 6.01
N LEU A 32 -2.28 -8.42 5.02
CA LEU A 32 -1.35 -7.33 5.23
C LEU A 32 -2.03 -6.05 4.78
N GLU A 33 -2.10 -5.07 5.66
CA GLU A 33 -2.65 -3.77 5.35
C GLU A 33 -1.54 -2.74 5.43
N GLU A 34 -1.37 -1.97 4.36
CA GLU A 34 -0.28 -1.01 4.29
C GLU A 34 -0.76 0.28 3.64
N ARG A 35 -0.19 1.37 4.09
CA ARG A 35 -0.36 2.67 3.48
C ARG A 35 0.99 3.07 2.90
N SER A 36 1.06 3.18 1.59
CA SER A 36 2.29 3.48 0.88
C SER A 36 2.32 4.92 0.43
N HIS A 37 3.48 5.54 0.54
CA HIS A 37 3.69 6.92 0.14
C HIS A 37 4.63 6.95 -1.06
N PHE A 38 4.15 7.54 -2.14
CA PHE A 38 4.91 7.71 -3.37
C PHE A 38 5.21 9.17 -3.60
N ILE A 39 6.35 9.44 -4.16
CA ILE A 39 6.73 10.80 -4.56
C ILE A 39 7.04 10.82 -6.04
N LYS A 40 6.84 11.97 -6.66
CA LYS A 40 7.17 12.16 -8.06
C LYS A 40 8.42 13.00 -8.16
N LEU A 41 9.41 12.46 -8.85
CA LEU A 41 10.69 13.11 -9.03
C LEU A 41 11.11 12.92 -10.49
N ASN A 42 11.41 14.03 -11.17
CA ASN A 42 11.79 14.00 -12.59
C ASN A 42 10.79 13.24 -13.44
N ASN A 43 9.50 13.50 -13.24
CA ASN A 43 8.39 12.83 -13.93
C ASN A 43 8.30 11.33 -13.70
N ARG A 44 8.89 10.85 -12.63
CA ARG A 44 8.83 9.42 -12.26
C ARG A 44 8.25 9.27 -10.88
N TRP A 45 7.34 8.32 -10.74
CA TRP A 45 6.81 7.95 -9.44
C TRP A 45 7.76 6.98 -8.77
N LEU A 46 8.15 7.30 -7.54
CA LEU A 46 9.04 6.49 -6.75
C LEU A 46 8.38 6.15 -5.43
N TYR A 47 8.56 4.92 -5.00
CA TYR A 47 8.13 4.52 -3.68
C TYR A 47 9.05 5.16 -2.64
N ARG A 48 8.49 5.91 -1.72
CA ARG A 48 9.27 6.56 -0.68
C ARG A 48 9.32 5.73 0.59
N ASP A 49 8.13 5.40 1.12
CA ASP A 49 8.03 4.60 2.32
C ASP A 49 6.62 4.04 2.44
N GLY A 50 6.44 3.19 3.42
CA GLY A 50 5.15 2.61 3.70
C GLY A 50 5.01 2.34 5.17
N GLU A 51 3.78 2.30 5.63
CA GLU A 51 3.45 2.04 7.01
C GLU A 51 2.48 0.87 7.07
N VAL A 52 2.84 -0.13 7.83
CA VAL A 52 1.95 -1.26 8.05
C VAL A 52 0.89 -0.84 9.06
N VAL A 53 -0.37 -0.97 8.66
CA VAL A 53 -1.49 -0.68 9.52
C VAL A 53 -1.86 -1.98 10.20
N THR A 54 -1.60 -2.07 11.49
CA THR A 54 -1.93 -3.26 12.24
C THR A 54 -3.15 -2.99 13.10
N SER A 55 -4.13 -3.89 12.98
CA SER A 55 -5.24 -3.89 13.92
C SER A 55 -4.87 -4.76 15.10
N PRO A 56 -5.06 -4.27 16.32
CA PRO A 56 -4.87 -5.09 17.50
C PRO A 56 -5.88 -6.21 17.60
#